data_fb267ca3334d65549f6d6455f75f3de1
#
_entry.id   fb267ca3334d65549f6d6455f75f3de1
#
_cell.length_a   1.000
_cell.length_b   1.000
_cell.length_c   1.000
_cell.angle_alpha   90.00
_cell.angle_beta   90.00
_cell.angle_gamma   90.00
#
_symmetry.space_group_name_H-M   'P 1'
#
loop_
_entity.id
_entity.type
_entity.pdbx_description
1 polymer ?
#
loop_
_entity_poly.entity_id
_entity_poly.type
_entity_poly.pdbx_seq_one_letter_code
_entity_poly.pdbx_strand_id
1 'polypeptide(L)' 'MEIIAFKAEHGRYIAERRMNNDLMKVRPEYYDMLDQLEKPGMSWTGIVDDKIIAAGGMINMWANVYEGWVMATNDI' A
#
# COMPACT_ATOMS: atom_id res chain seq x y z
N MET A 1 7.02 -10.55 -12.23
CA MET A 1 6.66 -9.39 -11.37
C MET A 1 7.89 -8.92 -10.62
N GLU A 2 8.09 -7.63 -10.60
CA GLU A 2 9.18 -7.03 -9.87
C GLU A 2 8.67 -6.58 -8.50
N ILE A 3 9.48 -6.79 -7.47
CA ILE A 3 9.14 -6.38 -6.10
C ILE A 3 10.16 -5.34 -5.65
N ILE A 4 9.67 -4.17 -5.29
CA ILE A 4 10.52 -3.08 -4.80
C ILE A 4 10.01 -2.58 -3.45
N ALA A 5 10.80 -1.77 -2.77
CA ALA A 5 10.40 -1.20 -1.50
C ALA A 5 9.18 -0.31 -1.69
N PHE A 6 8.23 -0.40 -0.77
CA PHE A 6 7.04 0.44 -0.82
C PHE A 6 7.37 1.89 -0.50
N LYS A 7 6.73 2.79 -1.22
CA LYS A 7 6.79 4.22 -0.94
C LYS A 7 5.37 4.77 -0.86
N ALA A 8 5.19 5.82 -0.06
CA ALA A 8 3.87 6.40 0.12
C ALA A 8 3.23 6.81 -1.21
N GLU A 9 4.03 7.28 -2.16
CA GLU A 9 3.52 7.65 -3.48
C GLU A 9 2.94 6.45 -4.24
N HIS A 10 3.46 5.23 -3.99
CA HIS A 10 2.89 4.02 -4.58
C HIS A 10 1.49 3.77 -4.06
N GLY A 11 1.30 4.00 -2.78
CA GLY A 11 -0.02 3.85 -2.17
C GLY A 11 -1.03 4.84 -2.71
N ARG A 12 -0.61 6.07 -2.90
CA ARG A 12 -1.48 7.09 -3.49
C ARG A 12 -1.87 6.71 -4.91
N TYR A 13 -0.92 6.22 -5.69
CA TYR A 13 -1.17 5.76 -7.05
C TYR A 13 -2.24 4.66 -7.05
N ILE A 14 -2.08 3.66 -6.19
CA ILE A 14 -3.04 2.56 -6.10
C ILE A 14 -4.42 3.07 -5.69
N ALA A 15 -4.47 3.92 -4.67
CA ALA A 15 -5.74 4.43 -4.17
C ALA A 15 -6.50 5.20 -5.24
N GLU A 16 -5.80 5.98 -6.04
CA GLU A 16 -6.43 6.78 -7.10
C GLU A 16 -6.95 5.93 -8.25
N ARG A 17 -6.42 4.72 -8.42
CA ARG A 17 -6.79 3.84 -9.53
C ARG A 17 -7.74 2.73 -9.17
N ARG A 18 -8.15 2.65 -7.91
CA ARG A 18 -9.15 1.68 -7.51
C ARG A 18 -10.51 2.14 -8.02
N MET A 19 -11.24 1.20 -8.60
CA MET A 19 -12.53 1.51 -9.21
C MET A 19 -13.50 2.16 -8.22
N ASN A 20 -13.59 1.61 -7.03
CA ASN A 20 -14.53 2.10 -6.03
C ASN A 20 -13.95 3.22 -5.20
N ASN A 21 -12.70 3.11 -4.85
CA ASN A 21 -12.02 4.09 -3.99
C ASN A 21 -12.81 4.41 -2.72
N ASP A 22 -13.69 3.48 -2.31
CA ASP A 22 -14.60 3.72 -1.19
C ASP A 22 -13.88 3.82 0.13
N LEU A 23 -12.83 3.02 0.28
CA LEU A 23 -12.07 3.00 1.53
C LEU A 23 -11.46 4.37 1.81
N MET A 24 -10.93 5.01 0.78
CA MET A 24 -10.33 6.33 0.94
C MET A 24 -11.39 7.41 1.16
N LYS A 25 -12.57 7.26 0.57
CA LYS A 25 -13.67 8.20 0.78
C LYS A 25 -14.21 8.11 2.20
N VAL A 26 -14.32 6.89 2.72
CA VAL A 26 -14.85 6.66 4.06
C VAL A 26 -13.79 6.94 5.12
N ARG A 27 -12.53 6.66 4.81
CA ARG A 27 -11.44 6.83 5.76
C ARG A 27 -10.31 7.63 5.12
N PRO A 28 -10.48 8.94 5.00
CA PRO A 28 -9.45 9.79 4.39
C PRO A 28 -8.12 9.74 5.13
N GLU A 29 -8.11 9.34 6.40
CA GLU A 29 -6.88 9.19 7.16
C GLU A 29 -5.96 8.12 6.58
N TYR A 30 -6.44 7.27 5.69
CA TYR A 30 -5.56 6.31 5.02
C TYR A 30 -4.48 7.00 4.20
N TYR A 31 -4.80 8.15 3.63
CA TYR A 31 -3.77 8.91 2.91
C TYR A 31 -2.66 9.35 3.85
N ASP A 32 -3.04 9.77 5.06
CA ASP A 32 -2.05 10.18 6.06
C ASP A 32 -1.25 9.00 6.58
N MET A 33 -1.86 7.81 6.59
CA MET A 33 -1.17 6.61 7.06
C MET A 33 -0.15 6.07 6.07
N LEU A 34 -0.24 6.45 4.80
CA LEU A 34 0.64 5.92 3.79
C LEU A 34 2.12 6.16 4.11
N ASP A 35 2.43 7.33 4.67
CA ASP A 35 3.80 7.62 5.08
C ASP A 35 4.26 6.69 6.18
N GLN A 36 3.36 6.28 7.07
CA GLN A 36 3.68 5.37 8.16
C GLN A 36 3.86 3.94 7.67
N LEU A 37 3.26 3.60 6.55
CA LEU A 37 3.40 2.26 5.96
C LEU A 37 4.73 2.10 5.24
N GLU A 38 5.39 3.20 4.92
CA GLU A 38 6.68 3.18 4.22
C GLU A 38 7.78 2.83 5.21
N LYS A 39 7.95 1.51 5.44
CA LYS A 39 8.93 0.99 6.39
C LYS A 39 9.92 0.11 5.65
N PRO A 40 11.18 0.50 5.53
CA PRO A 40 12.19 -0.33 4.85
C PRO A 40 12.24 -1.73 5.45
N GLY A 41 12.17 -2.74 4.58
CA GLY A 41 12.22 -4.13 4.99
C GLY A 41 10.91 -4.68 5.51
N MET A 42 9.85 -3.87 5.58
CA MET A 42 8.56 -4.31 6.10
C MET A 42 7.41 -4.01 5.14
N SER A 43 7.68 -3.41 4.01
CA SER A 43 6.64 -3.10 3.02
C SER A 43 7.23 -3.13 1.63
N TRP A 44 6.42 -3.59 0.67
CA TRP A 44 6.87 -3.82 -0.70
C TRP A 44 5.79 -3.44 -1.69
N THR A 45 6.23 -3.13 -2.91
CA THR A 45 5.34 -2.81 -4.03
C THR A 45 5.64 -3.79 -5.16
N GLY A 46 4.58 -4.34 -5.76
CA GLY A 46 4.67 -5.23 -6.90
C GLY A 46 4.41 -4.49 -8.20
N ILE A 47 5.28 -4.72 -9.18
CA ILE A 47 5.21 -4.06 -10.48
C ILE A 47 5.18 -5.11 -11.58
N VAL A 48 4.26 -4.93 -12.54
CA VAL A 48 4.16 -5.78 -13.72
C VAL A 48 4.10 -4.87 -14.93
N ASP A 49 4.95 -5.12 -15.92
CA ASP A 49 5.02 -4.32 -17.16
C ASP A 49 5.11 -2.82 -16.85
N ASP A 50 5.97 -2.47 -15.91
CA ASP A 50 6.21 -1.09 -15.47
C ASP A 50 5.02 -0.43 -14.81
N LYS A 51 4.01 -1.21 -14.43
CA LYS A 51 2.84 -0.69 -13.72
C LYS A 51 2.78 -1.21 -12.31
N ILE A 52 2.54 -0.32 -11.36
CA ILE A 52 2.28 -0.70 -9.98
C ILE A 52 0.93 -1.40 -9.93
N ILE A 53 0.90 -2.64 -9.45
CA ILE A 53 -0.35 -3.39 -9.36
C ILE A 53 -0.79 -3.64 -7.92
N ALA A 54 0.15 -3.67 -6.99
CA ALA A 54 -0.19 -3.99 -5.60
C ALA A 54 0.91 -3.52 -4.68
N ALA A 55 0.58 -3.41 -3.42
CA ALA A 55 1.55 -3.14 -2.36
C ALA A 55 1.09 -3.85 -1.10
N GLY A 56 2.01 -4.16 -0.22
CA GLY A 56 1.68 -4.83 1.02
C GLY A 56 2.83 -4.81 2.00
N GLY A 57 2.55 -5.18 3.22
CA GLY A 57 3.57 -5.22 4.25
C GLY A 57 2.97 -5.46 5.62
N MET A 58 3.74 -5.09 6.63
CA MET A 58 3.32 -5.23 8.02
C MET A 58 3.62 -3.94 8.76
N ILE A 59 2.77 -3.60 9.72
CA ILE A 59 3.04 -2.51 10.64
C ILE A 59 3.07 -3.06 12.05
N ASN A 60 3.96 -2.52 12.85
CA ASN A 60 4.05 -2.90 14.25
C ASN A 60 3.01 -2.13 15.05
N MET A 61 2.12 -2.86 15.71
CA MET A 61 1.06 -2.24 16.50
C MET A 61 1.55 -1.92 17.91
N TRP A 62 2.17 -2.92 18.54
CA TRP A 62 2.82 -2.74 19.84
C TRP A 62 3.67 -3.99 20.13
N ALA A 63 4.74 -3.79 20.88
CA ALA A 63 5.65 -4.86 21.28
C ALA A 63 5.96 -5.80 20.11
N ASN A 64 5.51 -7.06 20.16
CA ASN A 64 5.74 -8.06 19.13
C ASN A 64 4.49 -8.32 18.30
N VAL A 65 3.52 -7.42 18.31
CA VAL A 65 2.28 -7.58 17.58
C VAL A 65 2.35 -6.79 16.27
N TYR A 66 2.15 -7.47 15.14
CA TYR A 66 2.19 -6.88 13.82
C TYR A 66 0.87 -7.09 13.10
N GLU A 67 0.50 -6.16 12.25
CA GLU A 67 -0.68 -6.26 11.40
C GLU A 67 -0.27 -6.21 9.95
N GLY A 68 -0.75 -7.19 9.17
CA GLY A 68 -0.51 -7.20 7.73
C GLY A 68 -1.49 -6.29 7.01
N TRP A 69 -1.03 -5.69 5.92
CA TRP A 69 -1.89 -4.86 5.07
C TRP A 69 -1.58 -5.14 3.61
N VAL A 70 -2.57 -4.92 2.75
CA VAL A 70 -2.40 -5.07 1.32
C VAL A 70 -3.36 -4.14 0.59
N MET A 71 -2.91 -3.62 -0.53
CA MET A 71 -3.77 -2.83 -1.43
C MET A 71 -3.41 -3.19 -2.87
N ALA A 72 -4.37 -3.05 -3.76
CA ALA A 72 -4.19 -3.46 -5.14
C ALA A 72 -4.98 -2.56 -6.08
N THR A 73 -4.48 -2.45 -7.31
CA THR A 73 -5.21 -1.76 -8.38
C THR A 73 -6.24 -2.71 -8.97
N ASN A 74 -7.04 -2.20 -9.90
CA ASN A 74 -8.01 -3.02 -10.62
C ASN A 74 -7.37 -3.78 -11.78
N ASP A 75 -6.06 -3.68 -11.94
CA ASP A 75 -5.33 -4.34 -13.01
C ASP A 75 -4.94 -5.77 -12.68
N ILE A 76 -5.30 -6.25 -11.52
CA ILE A 76 -5.03 -7.63 -11.09
C ILE A 76 -6.13 -8.57 -11.59
#